data_1835ee42c7b11d982b4bb82bdbcd29bf
#
_entry.id   1835ee42c7b11d982b4bb82bdbcd29bf
#
_cell.length_a   1.000
_cell.length_b   1.000
_cell.length_c   1.000
_cell.angle_alpha   90.00
_cell.angle_beta   90.00
_cell.angle_gamma   90.00
#
_symmetry.space_group_name_H-M   'P 1'
#
loop_
_entity.id
_entity.type
_entity.pdbx_description
1 polymer ?
#
loop_
_entity_poly.entity_id
_entity_poly.type
_entity_poly.pdbx_seq_one_letter_code
_entity_poly.pdbx_strand_id
1 'polypeptide(L)'
;MIQKLLCPTLTLVCMAVTVVGQNAHHDDGLLQERVNRLEPYIVAAALRHRVDARILRAICFVESRYRIDVVSPKGARGPMQFMPATAARYGLRDPHNPEQAIDAAARYVRDLLKKFDGSVDLALAAYNAGEGAVISFMTGKPFTLRDGRRVNARGVVTGGIPPYAETQEYVRSVLALLNGTTSRYVEKNVPSMRPVTRRGVTVDVFDISESIQKNFFRRASSFIDVQ
;
A
#
# COMPACT_ATOMS: atom_id res chain seq x y z
N MET A 1 -8.97 -19.60 -65.63
CA MET A 1 -9.20 -18.40 -64.82
C MET A 1 -9.66 -18.84 -63.42
N ILE A 2 -8.74 -18.88 -62.46
CA ILE A 2 -9.03 -19.25 -61.08
C ILE A 2 -8.77 -17.98 -60.22
N GLN A 3 -9.82 -17.35 -59.80
CA GLN A 3 -9.81 -16.15 -58.97
C GLN A 3 -9.66 -16.58 -57.52
N LYS A 4 -8.51 -16.29 -56.90
CA LYS A 4 -8.27 -16.56 -55.48
C LYS A 4 -9.05 -15.55 -54.62
N LEU A 5 -10.07 -16.03 -53.90
CA LEU A 5 -10.74 -15.31 -52.82
C LEU A 5 -9.78 -15.18 -51.65
N LEU A 6 -9.27 -13.99 -51.40
CA LEU A 6 -8.57 -13.64 -50.18
C LEU A 6 -9.60 -13.47 -49.06
N CYS A 7 -9.44 -14.24 -48.01
CA CYS A 7 -10.29 -14.23 -46.81
C CYS A 7 -10.06 -12.95 -45.97
N PRO A 8 -11.07 -12.09 -45.69
CA PRO A 8 -10.88 -10.84 -44.97
C PRO A 8 -10.80 -11.01 -43.44
N THR A 9 -10.82 -12.24 -42.92
CA THR A 9 -10.89 -12.50 -41.50
C THR A 9 -9.53 -12.45 -40.75
N LEU A 10 -8.41 -12.50 -41.49
CA LEU A 10 -7.08 -12.55 -40.87
C LEU A 10 -6.53 -11.16 -40.51
N THR A 11 -6.99 -10.09 -41.13
CA THR A 11 -6.54 -8.72 -40.88
C THR A 11 -7.14 -8.10 -39.61
N LEU A 12 -8.34 -8.53 -39.19
CA LEU A 12 -9.03 -7.95 -38.04
C LEU A 12 -8.44 -8.42 -36.70
N VAL A 13 -7.93 -9.66 -36.62
CA VAL A 13 -7.32 -10.23 -35.42
C VAL A 13 -5.95 -9.59 -35.12
N CYS A 14 -5.19 -9.20 -36.16
CA CYS A 14 -3.88 -8.58 -35.98
C CYS A 14 -3.98 -7.14 -35.46
N MET A 15 -5.03 -6.39 -35.84
CA MET A 15 -5.28 -5.03 -35.32
C MET A 15 -5.73 -5.02 -33.84
N ALA A 16 -6.51 -5.99 -33.41
CA ALA A 16 -7.00 -6.08 -32.03
C ALA A 16 -5.85 -6.38 -31.04
N VAL A 17 -4.89 -7.23 -31.42
CA VAL A 17 -3.72 -7.58 -30.59
C VAL A 17 -2.77 -6.39 -30.44
N THR A 18 -2.58 -5.58 -31.47
CA THR A 18 -1.71 -4.40 -31.41
C THR A 18 -2.31 -3.28 -30.54
N VAL A 19 -3.60 -3.07 -30.57
CA VAL A 19 -4.28 -2.03 -29.75
C VAL A 19 -4.24 -2.41 -28.26
N VAL A 20 -4.44 -3.67 -27.90
CA VAL A 20 -4.35 -4.13 -26.51
C VAL A 20 -2.91 -4.02 -25.97
N GLY A 21 -1.89 -4.36 -26.80
CA GLY A 21 -0.48 -4.20 -26.42
C GLY A 21 -0.06 -2.74 -26.22
N GLN A 22 -0.53 -1.83 -27.06
CA GLN A 22 -0.21 -0.40 -26.95
C GLN A 22 -0.82 0.26 -25.70
N ASN A 23 -2.04 -0.12 -25.32
CA ASN A 23 -2.67 0.40 -24.11
C ASN A 23 -1.99 -0.08 -22.82
N ALA A 24 -1.52 -1.32 -22.76
CA ALA A 24 -0.77 -1.85 -21.63
C ALA A 24 0.58 -1.13 -21.45
N HIS A 25 1.35 -0.94 -22.52
CA HIS A 25 2.62 -0.20 -22.46
C HIS A 25 2.46 1.27 -22.10
N HIS A 26 1.35 1.91 -22.49
CA HIS A 26 1.07 3.29 -22.15
C HIS A 26 0.73 3.45 -20.66
N ASP A 27 -0.06 2.55 -20.08
CA ASP A 27 -0.41 2.57 -18.64
C ASP A 27 0.81 2.29 -17.76
N ASP A 28 1.69 1.40 -18.21
CA ASP A 28 2.96 1.10 -17.54
C ASP A 28 3.91 2.31 -17.53
N GLY A 29 4.03 3.05 -18.62
CA GLY A 29 4.83 4.27 -18.71
C GLY A 29 4.32 5.37 -17.75
N LEU A 30 3.01 5.56 -17.69
CA LEU A 30 2.38 6.53 -16.79
C LEU A 30 2.55 6.14 -15.31
N LEU A 31 2.51 4.86 -14.99
CA LEU A 31 2.74 4.41 -13.62
C LEU A 31 4.19 4.68 -13.19
N GLN A 32 5.16 4.38 -14.07
CA GLN A 32 6.58 4.61 -13.80
C GLN A 32 6.87 6.09 -13.55
N GLU A 33 6.28 6.98 -14.34
CA GLU A 33 6.40 8.44 -14.13
C GLU A 33 5.87 8.86 -12.76
N ARG A 34 4.70 8.34 -12.37
CA ARG A 34 4.12 8.63 -11.04
C ARG A 34 5.01 8.12 -9.92
N VAL A 35 5.55 6.89 -10.04
CA VAL A 35 6.50 6.32 -9.07
C VAL A 35 7.72 7.23 -8.95
N ASN A 36 8.37 7.57 -10.05
CA ASN A 36 9.57 8.41 -10.05
C ASN A 36 9.33 9.77 -9.38
N ARG A 37 8.15 10.35 -9.57
CA ARG A 37 7.76 11.63 -8.98
C ARG A 37 7.58 11.57 -7.46
N LEU A 38 7.03 10.46 -6.93
CA LEU A 38 6.73 10.34 -5.51
C LEU A 38 7.83 9.67 -4.70
N GLU A 39 8.73 8.93 -5.33
CA GLU A 39 9.80 8.17 -4.69
C GLU A 39 10.71 9.03 -3.77
N PRO A 40 11.14 10.25 -4.15
CA PRO A 40 11.96 11.08 -3.27
C PRO A 40 11.26 11.42 -1.94
N TYR A 41 9.96 11.66 -1.96
CA TYR A 41 9.17 11.94 -0.75
C TYR A 41 9.00 10.70 0.11
N ILE A 42 8.81 9.52 -0.51
CA ILE A 42 8.71 8.25 0.20
C ILE A 42 10.01 7.95 0.96
N VAL A 43 11.15 8.05 0.29
CA VAL A 43 12.45 7.80 0.92
C VAL A 43 12.72 8.79 2.03
N ALA A 44 12.48 10.09 1.80
CA ALA A 44 12.70 11.11 2.81
C ALA A 44 11.82 10.92 4.06
N ALA A 45 10.53 10.60 3.88
CA ALA A 45 9.61 10.35 4.98
C ALA A 45 9.94 9.05 5.73
N ALA A 46 10.29 7.98 5.01
CA ALA A 46 10.72 6.72 5.59
C ALA A 46 11.93 6.89 6.52
N LEU A 47 12.97 7.59 6.06
CA LEU A 47 14.15 7.91 6.86
C LEU A 47 13.81 8.80 8.06
N ARG A 48 13.04 9.87 7.86
CA ARG A 48 12.67 10.83 8.91
C ARG A 48 11.90 10.15 10.06
N HIS A 49 10.97 9.27 9.71
CA HIS A 49 10.06 8.65 10.68
C HIS A 49 10.44 7.22 11.07
N ARG A 50 11.55 6.68 10.53
CA ARG A 50 12.05 5.30 10.79
C ARG A 50 11.00 4.24 10.47
N VAL A 51 10.41 4.35 9.27
CA VAL A 51 9.44 3.39 8.72
C VAL A 51 10.06 2.76 7.49
N ASP A 52 9.79 1.49 7.26
CA ASP A 52 10.23 0.81 6.03
C ASP A 52 9.59 1.49 4.79
N ALA A 53 10.43 1.97 3.88
CA ALA A 53 9.98 2.62 2.65
C ALA A 53 9.13 1.68 1.76
N ARG A 54 9.35 0.35 1.86
CA ARG A 54 8.55 -0.64 1.13
C ARG A 54 7.08 -0.61 1.56
N ILE A 55 6.81 -0.42 2.86
CA ILE A 55 5.44 -0.29 3.37
C ILE A 55 4.77 0.95 2.77
N LEU A 56 5.45 2.10 2.75
CA LEU A 56 4.90 3.34 2.19
C LEU A 56 4.65 3.22 0.68
N ARG A 57 5.57 2.57 -0.06
CA ARG A 57 5.39 2.29 -1.50
C ARG A 57 4.17 1.41 -1.75
N ALA A 58 4.05 0.31 -1.02
CA ALA A 58 2.96 -0.64 -1.18
C ALA A 58 1.60 -0.01 -0.83
N ILE A 59 1.53 0.77 0.26
CA ILE A 59 0.33 1.55 0.60
C ILE A 59 -0.01 2.52 -0.53
N CYS A 60 0.94 3.37 -0.97
CA CYS A 60 0.71 4.34 -2.03
C CYS A 60 0.23 3.70 -3.34
N PHE A 61 0.76 2.52 -3.68
CA PHE A 61 0.32 1.77 -4.86
C PHE A 61 -1.11 1.26 -4.71
N VAL A 62 -1.44 0.61 -3.59
CA VAL A 62 -2.78 0.02 -3.37
C VAL A 62 -3.84 1.11 -3.24
N GLU A 63 -3.53 2.23 -2.57
CA GLU A 63 -4.47 3.33 -2.34
C GLU A 63 -4.79 4.11 -3.62
N SER A 64 -3.81 4.41 -4.45
CA SER A 64 -3.98 5.35 -5.55
C SER A 64 -3.28 4.99 -6.86
N ARG A 65 -2.43 3.97 -6.89
CA ARG A 65 -1.43 3.77 -7.96
C ARG A 65 -0.58 5.03 -8.18
N TYR A 66 -0.13 5.65 -7.09
CA TYR A 66 0.66 6.87 -7.04
C TYR A 66 -0.01 8.10 -7.67
N ARG A 67 -1.35 8.11 -7.83
CA ARG A 67 -2.09 9.29 -8.31
C ARG A 67 -2.31 10.26 -7.16
N ILE A 68 -2.05 11.54 -7.42
CA ILE A 68 -2.12 12.59 -6.39
C ILE A 68 -3.51 13.26 -6.29
N ASP A 69 -4.31 13.16 -7.32
CA ASP A 69 -5.60 13.85 -7.49
C ASP A 69 -6.83 12.98 -7.19
N VAL A 70 -6.62 11.78 -6.69
CA VAL A 70 -7.71 10.81 -6.44
C VAL A 70 -8.55 11.23 -5.24
N VAL A 71 -9.86 11.16 -5.43
CA VAL A 71 -10.85 11.26 -4.36
C VAL A 71 -11.76 10.02 -4.44
N SER A 72 -11.86 9.26 -3.35
CA SER A 72 -12.72 8.08 -3.30
C SER A 72 -14.18 8.47 -3.06
N PRO A 73 -15.17 7.61 -3.39
CA PRO A 73 -16.57 7.84 -3.05
C PRO A 73 -16.83 8.04 -1.55
N LYS A 74 -15.95 7.52 -0.69
CA LYS A 74 -16.01 7.68 0.77
C LYS A 74 -15.35 8.98 1.26
N GLY A 75 -14.76 9.78 0.35
CA GLY A 75 -14.10 11.05 0.67
C GLY A 75 -12.62 10.92 1.08
N ALA A 76 -11.98 9.77 0.89
CA ALA A 76 -10.54 9.64 1.04
C ALA A 76 -9.81 10.37 -0.11
N ARG A 77 -8.66 11.03 0.17
CA ARG A 77 -8.02 11.96 -0.75
C ARG A 77 -6.52 11.72 -0.91
N GLY A 78 -6.03 11.99 -2.11
CA GLY A 78 -4.62 12.05 -2.47
C GLY A 78 -3.93 10.69 -2.61
N PRO A 79 -2.59 10.67 -2.76
CA PRO A 79 -1.84 9.47 -3.05
C PRO A 79 -1.89 8.42 -1.92
N MET A 80 -2.12 8.85 -0.69
CA MET A 80 -2.18 8.01 0.51
C MET A 80 -3.61 7.81 1.03
N GLN A 81 -4.62 8.29 0.31
CA GLN A 81 -6.05 8.16 0.59
C GLN A 81 -6.46 8.50 2.03
N PHE A 82 -6.05 9.68 2.49
CA PHE A 82 -6.44 10.13 3.83
C PHE A 82 -7.92 10.48 3.91
N MET A 83 -8.59 9.89 4.88
CA MET A 83 -9.91 10.37 5.31
C MET A 83 -9.77 11.73 6.03
N PRO A 84 -10.73 12.66 5.89
CA PRO A 84 -10.63 14.01 6.46
C PRO A 84 -10.32 14.04 7.97
N ALA A 85 -10.93 13.15 8.75
CA ALA A 85 -10.69 13.06 10.20
C ALA A 85 -9.25 12.60 10.51
N THR A 86 -8.70 11.67 9.73
CA THR A 86 -7.32 11.20 9.91
C THR A 86 -6.33 12.28 9.43
N ALA A 87 -6.62 12.95 8.33
CA ALA A 87 -5.82 14.09 7.84
C ALA A 87 -5.71 15.17 8.93
N ALA A 88 -6.82 15.58 9.53
CA ALA A 88 -6.84 16.54 10.62
C ALA A 88 -6.01 16.09 11.83
N ARG A 89 -6.11 14.83 12.24
CA ARG A 89 -5.35 14.26 13.37
C ARG A 89 -3.84 14.32 13.14
N TYR A 90 -3.38 14.17 11.90
CA TYR A 90 -1.96 14.25 11.54
C TYR A 90 -1.53 15.63 11.04
N GLY A 91 -2.40 16.65 11.12
CA GLY A 91 -2.10 18.02 10.67
C GLY A 91 -1.86 18.12 9.16
N LEU A 92 -2.42 17.19 8.38
CA LEU A 92 -2.33 17.17 6.93
C LEU A 92 -3.31 18.19 6.36
N ARG A 93 -2.79 19.31 5.85
CA ARG A 93 -3.60 20.42 5.32
C ARG A 93 -4.04 20.17 3.88
N ASP A 94 -3.14 19.65 3.07
CA ASP A 94 -3.41 19.33 1.67
C ASP A 94 -3.09 17.85 1.38
N PRO A 95 -4.10 16.97 1.37
CA PRO A 95 -3.92 15.55 1.04
C PRO A 95 -3.47 15.29 -0.41
N HIS A 96 -3.61 16.26 -1.32
CA HIS A 96 -3.16 16.15 -2.70
C HIS A 96 -1.69 16.56 -2.89
N ASN A 97 -1.10 17.24 -1.91
CA ASN A 97 0.33 17.52 -1.88
C ASN A 97 1.09 16.24 -1.51
N PRO A 98 1.91 15.65 -2.40
CA PRO A 98 2.54 14.36 -2.17
C PRO A 98 3.52 14.36 -1.00
N GLU A 99 4.29 15.43 -0.81
CA GLU A 99 5.23 15.52 0.30
C GLU A 99 4.51 15.50 1.65
N GLN A 100 3.47 16.33 1.81
CA GLN A 100 2.69 16.39 3.05
C GLN A 100 1.94 15.08 3.32
N ALA A 101 1.32 14.50 2.29
CA ALA A 101 0.53 13.28 2.42
C ALA A 101 1.42 12.09 2.80
N ILE A 102 2.58 11.94 2.16
CA ILE A 102 3.51 10.84 2.43
C ILE A 102 4.17 11.00 3.81
N ASP A 103 4.53 12.23 4.21
CA ASP A 103 5.05 12.49 5.56
C ASP A 103 4.02 12.15 6.65
N ALA A 104 2.77 12.57 6.46
CA ALA A 104 1.67 12.23 7.36
C ALA A 104 1.41 10.72 7.42
N ALA A 105 1.49 10.02 6.27
CA ALA A 105 1.33 8.57 6.19
C ALA A 105 2.46 7.84 6.93
N ALA A 106 3.70 8.28 6.80
CA ALA A 106 4.82 7.69 7.51
C ALA A 106 4.66 7.82 9.04
N ARG A 107 4.18 8.98 9.53
CA ARG A 107 3.84 9.16 10.95
C ARG A 107 2.70 8.24 11.37
N TYR A 108 1.66 8.13 10.57
CA TYR A 108 0.52 7.27 10.87
C TYR A 108 0.91 5.80 10.91
N VAL A 109 1.66 5.30 9.91
CA VAL A 109 2.16 3.91 9.87
C VAL A 109 3.06 3.62 11.07
N ARG A 110 3.99 4.53 11.43
CA ARG A 110 4.82 4.40 12.62
C ARG A 110 3.98 4.24 13.89
N ASP A 111 2.97 5.07 14.05
CA ASP A 111 2.12 5.06 15.25
C ASP A 111 1.26 3.79 15.31
N LEU A 112 0.79 3.29 14.15
CA LEU A 112 0.10 2.01 14.04
C LEU A 112 1.03 0.84 14.37
N LEU A 113 2.23 0.79 13.80
CA LEU A 113 3.22 -0.24 14.12
C LEU A 113 3.56 -0.24 15.61
N LYS A 114 3.75 0.94 16.20
CA LYS A 114 3.97 1.05 17.66
C LYS A 114 2.76 0.54 18.47
N LYS A 115 1.55 0.86 18.03
CA LYS A 115 0.31 0.47 18.73
C LYS A 115 0.06 -1.03 18.70
N PHE A 116 0.47 -1.69 17.62
CA PHE A 116 0.26 -3.13 17.41
C PHE A 116 1.57 -3.94 17.53
N ASP A 117 2.51 -3.49 18.37
CA ASP A 117 3.74 -4.20 18.72
C ASP A 117 4.57 -4.66 17.51
N GLY A 118 4.60 -3.85 16.44
CA GLY A 118 5.32 -4.13 15.20
C GLY A 118 4.58 -5.06 14.22
N SER A 119 3.34 -5.49 14.51
CA SER A 119 2.54 -6.30 13.61
C SER A 119 2.12 -5.49 12.37
N VAL A 120 2.73 -5.84 11.22
CA VAL A 120 2.48 -5.14 9.96
C VAL A 120 1.06 -5.38 9.46
N ASP A 121 0.55 -6.59 9.56
CA ASP A 121 -0.80 -6.97 9.16
C ASP A 121 -1.87 -6.20 9.93
N LEU A 122 -1.73 -6.08 11.26
CA LEU A 122 -2.64 -5.29 12.09
C LEU A 122 -2.51 -3.79 11.81
N ALA A 123 -1.30 -3.29 11.58
CA ALA A 123 -1.09 -1.90 11.20
C ALA A 123 -1.76 -1.57 9.84
N LEU A 124 -1.64 -2.46 8.85
CA LEU A 124 -2.31 -2.33 7.55
C LEU A 124 -3.84 -2.40 7.68
N ALA A 125 -4.35 -3.36 8.47
CA ALA A 125 -5.78 -3.45 8.75
C ALA A 125 -6.30 -2.17 9.41
N ALA A 126 -5.53 -1.59 10.35
CA ALA A 126 -5.88 -0.34 11.02
C ALA A 126 -5.77 0.89 10.12
N TYR A 127 -4.83 0.91 9.18
CA TYR A 127 -4.73 1.96 8.18
C TYR A 127 -6.00 2.03 7.32
N ASN A 128 -6.49 0.88 6.86
CA ASN A 128 -7.68 0.77 6.02
C ASN A 128 -9.01 0.88 6.80
N ALA A 129 -9.20 0.07 7.85
CA ALA A 129 -10.46 -0.01 8.59
C ALA A 129 -10.56 0.93 9.81
N GLY A 130 -9.44 1.54 10.20
CA GLY A 130 -9.32 2.33 11.42
C GLY A 130 -8.94 1.51 12.65
N GLU A 131 -8.16 2.13 13.54
CA GLU A 131 -7.62 1.51 14.77
C GLU A 131 -8.70 0.91 15.67
N GLY A 132 -9.82 1.63 15.82
CA GLY A 132 -10.93 1.18 16.65
C GLY A 132 -11.54 -0.15 16.18
N ALA A 133 -11.65 -0.35 14.86
CA ALA A 133 -12.15 -1.60 14.32
C ALA A 133 -11.19 -2.76 14.64
N VAL A 134 -9.91 -2.60 14.43
CA VAL A 134 -8.90 -3.62 14.75
C VAL A 134 -8.94 -3.99 16.24
N ILE A 135 -8.92 -2.99 17.14
CA ILE A 135 -8.99 -3.23 18.59
C ILE A 135 -10.30 -3.95 18.96
N SER A 136 -11.41 -3.57 18.35
CA SER A 136 -12.71 -4.22 18.60
C SER A 136 -12.70 -5.69 18.20
N PHE A 137 -12.08 -6.03 17.07
CA PHE A 137 -11.96 -7.43 16.61
C PHE A 137 -10.81 -8.20 17.28
N MET A 138 -9.88 -7.52 17.95
CA MET A 138 -8.91 -8.17 18.85
C MET A 138 -9.54 -8.55 20.18
N THR A 139 -10.40 -7.69 20.73
CA THR A 139 -10.90 -7.80 22.11
C THR A 139 -12.32 -8.33 22.22
N GLY A 140 -13.05 -8.41 21.10
CA GLY A 140 -14.49 -8.71 21.09
C GLY A 140 -15.37 -7.57 21.62
N LYS A 141 -14.80 -6.42 21.99
CA LYS A 141 -15.57 -5.29 22.57
C LYS A 141 -16.14 -4.41 21.44
N PRO A 142 -17.47 -4.33 21.31
CA PRO A 142 -18.08 -3.45 20.32
C PRO A 142 -17.92 -1.98 20.70
N PHE A 143 -17.95 -1.09 19.70
CA PHE A 143 -18.03 0.35 19.92
C PHE A 143 -18.93 1.02 18.89
N THR A 144 -19.33 2.26 19.16
CA THR A 144 -20.20 3.03 18.27
C THR A 144 -19.41 4.18 17.66
N LEU A 145 -19.47 4.32 16.34
CA LEU A 145 -18.92 5.45 15.60
C LEU A 145 -19.73 6.73 15.88
N ARG A 146 -19.16 7.89 15.54
CA ARG A 146 -19.85 9.19 15.72
C ARG A 146 -21.15 9.31 14.91
N ASP A 147 -21.25 8.57 13.81
CA ASP A 147 -22.45 8.51 12.97
C ASP A 147 -23.50 7.51 13.47
N GLY A 148 -23.32 6.93 14.67
CA GLY A 148 -24.22 5.98 15.29
C GLY A 148 -24.04 4.53 14.84
N ARG A 149 -23.23 4.24 13.84
CA ARG A 149 -22.98 2.85 13.39
C ARG A 149 -22.19 2.07 14.44
N ARG A 150 -22.66 0.86 14.74
CA ARG A 150 -22.04 -0.03 15.71
C ARG A 150 -21.04 -0.95 15.02
N VAL A 151 -19.79 -0.92 15.46
CA VAL A 151 -18.71 -1.81 14.98
C VAL A 151 -18.65 -3.04 15.86
N ASN A 152 -18.51 -4.20 15.25
CA ASN A 152 -18.43 -5.52 15.91
C ASN A 152 -19.56 -5.76 16.94
N ALA A 153 -20.80 -5.48 16.55
CA ALA A 153 -21.96 -5.56 17.45
C ALA A 153 -22.15 -6.95 18.10
N ARG A 154 -21.63 -8.01 17.47
CA ARG A 154 -21.70 -9.41 17.94
C ARG A 154 -20.54 -9.81 18.86
N GLY A 155 -19.56 -8.95 19.08
CA GLY A 155 -18.39 -9.25 19.90
C GLY A 155 -17.48 -10.34 19.33
N VAL A 156 -17.39 -10.44 18.00
CA VAL A 156 -16.55 -11.45 17.33
C VAL A 156 -15.07 -11.14 17.57
N VAL A 157 -14.26 -12.17 17.83
CA VAL A 157 -12.80 -12.08 17.93
C VAL A 157 -12.17 -12.74 16.71
N THR A 158 -11.31 -12.01 15.97
CA THR A 158 -10.64 -12.47 14.75
C THR A 158 -9.12 -12.32 14.81
N GLY A 159 -8.56 -12.09 16.00
CA GLY A 159 -7.14 -11.73 16.12
C GLY A 159 -6.82 -10.29 15.69
N GLY A 160 -7.85 -9.48 15.34
CA GLY A 160 -7.72 -8.04 15.05
C GLY A 160 -8.04 -7.64 13.60
N ILE A 161 -7.84 -8.50 12.61
CA ILE A 161 -8.24 -8.16 11.24
C ILE A 161 -9.76 -8.26 11.14
N PRO A 162 -10.47 -7.13 10.86
CA PRO A 162 -11.92 -7.14 10.72
C PRO A 162 -12.35 -8.06 9.56
N PRO A 163 -13.49 -8.78 9.66
CA PRO A 163 -13.99 -9.62 8.59
C PRO A 163 -14.70 -8.81 7.49
N TYR A 164 -14.12 -7.68 7.13
CA TYR A 164 -14.54 -6.85 6.02
C TYR A 164 -13.77 -7.28 4.77
N ALA A 165 -14.47 -7.65 3.69
CA ALA A 165 -13.86 -8.10 2.45
C ALA A 165 -12.83 -7.07 1.92
N GLU A 166 -13.17 -5.77 1.98
CA GLU A 166 -12.29 -4.67 1.57
C GLU A 166 -10.99 -4.66 2.39
N THR A 167 -11.07 -4.77 3.72
CA THR A 167 -9.88 -4.74 4.59
C THR A 167 -9.01 -5.98 4.43
N GLN A 168 -9.63 -7.16 4.31
CA GLN A 168 -8.89 -8.40 4.08
C GLN A 168 -8.16 -8.38 2.75
N GLU A 169 -8.80 -7.89 1.68
CA GLU A 169 -8.17 -7.74 0.38
C GLU A 169 -7.06 -6.70 0.38
N TYR A 170 -7.27 -5.58 1.07
CA TYR A 170 -6.26 -4.54 1.25
C TYR A 170 -4.99 -5.11 1.91
N VAL A 171 -5.14 -5.76 3.06
CA VAL A 171 -4.02 -6.37 3.79
C VAL A 171 -3.29 -7.38 2.91
N ARG A 172 -4.03 -8.27 2.23
CA ARG A 172 -3.47 -9.28 1.32
C ARG A 172 -2.67 -8.64 0.19
N SER A 173 -3.22 -7.61 -0.44
CA SER A 173 -2.60 -6.90 -1.56
C SER A 173 -1.29 -6.21 -1.15
N VAL A 174 -1.29 -5.51 -0.01
CA VAL A 174 -0.07 -4.85 0.49
C VAL A 174 0.99 -5.88 0.90
N LEU A 175 0.61 -6.94 1.62
CA LEU A 175 1.55 -7.99 2.00
C LEU A 175 2.12 -8.74 0.78
N ALA A 176 1.34 -8.96 -0.27
CA ALA A 176 1.83 -9.56 -1.52
C ALA A 176 2.92 -8.69 -2.18
N LEU A 177 2.76 -7.37 -2.16
CA LEU A 177 3.78 -6.44 -2.64
C LEU A 177 5.05 -6.48 -1.78
N LEU A 178 4.90 -6.55 -0.46
CA LEU A 178 6.04 -6.63 0.48
C LEU A 178 6.82 -7.94 0.33
N ASN A 179 6.14 -9.06 0.08
CA ASN A 179 6.75 -10.39 -0.03
C ASN A 179 7.30 -10.71 -1.43
N GLY A 180 7.28 -9.77 -2.35
CA GLY A 180 7.87 -9.94 -3.68
C GLY A 180 7.09 -10.81 -4.64
N THR A 181 5.89 -11.26 -4.33
CA THR A 181 5.02 -12.04 -5.23
C THR A 181 4.55 -11.21 -6.43
N THR A 182 4.62 -9.88 -6.31
CA THR A 182 4.40 -8.91 -7.41
C THR A 182 5.68 -8.11 -7.73
N SER A 183 6.81 -8.47 -7.13
CA SER A 183 8.09 -7.74 -7.12
C SER A 183 8.73 -7.54 -8.48
N ARG A 184 8.40 -8.33 -9.49
CA ARG A 184 8.95 -8.11 -10.83
C ARG A 184 8.62 -6.73 -11.41
N TYR A 185 7.54 -6.11 -10.95
CA TYR A 185 7.10 -4.82 -11.44
C TYR A 185 7.74 -3.64 -10.69
N VAL A 186 7.84 -3.73 -9.35
CA VAL A 186 8.43 -2.67 -8.52
C VAL A 186 9.96 -2.70 -8.57
N GLU A 187 10.59 -3.88 -8.55
CA GLU A 187 12.05 -4.04 -8.55
C GLU A 187 12.70 -3.70 -9.90
N LYS A 188 12.02 -3.98 -11.02
CA LYS A 188 12.52 -3.58 -12.35
C LYS A 188 12.54 -2.07 -12.57
N ASN A 189 11.76 -1.32 -11.80
CA ASN A 189 11.43 0.06 -12.09
C ASN A 189 11.84 1.05 -10.99
N VAL A 190 12.36 0.58 -9.87
CA VAL A 190 12.99 1.44 -8.86
C VAL A 190 14.49 1.47 -9.13
N PRO A 191 15.09 2.64 -9.47
CA PRO A 191 16.53 2.74 -9.62
C PRO A 191 17.22 2.24 -8.36
N SER A 192 18.20 1.35 -8.49
CA SER A 192 19.06 0.96 -7.38
C SER A 192 19.73 2.22 -6.84
N MET A 193 19.27 2.73 -5.71
CA MET A 193 19.90 3.88 -5.06
C MET A 193 21.28 3.47 -4.62
N ARG A 194 22.31 4.13 -5.17
CA ARG A 194 23.66 4.09 -4.61
C ARG A 194 23.61 4.71 -3.21
N PRO A 195 24.32 4.15 -2.23
CA PRO A 195 24.36 4.70 -0.88
C PRO A 195 24.80 6.17 -0.93
N VAL A 196 24.01 7.06 -0.33
CA VAL A 196 24.37 8.47 -0.22
C VAL A 196 25.29 8.62 0.98
N THR A 197 26.58 8.80 0.72
CA THR A 197 27.57 9.11 1.74
C THR A 197 27.47 10.58 2.13
N ARG A 198 27.00 10.88 3.32
CA ARG A 198 27.03 12.23 3.88
C ARG A 198 27.96 12.22 5.10
N ARG A 199 29.10 12.93 5.02
CA ARG A 199 30.10 13.08 6.09
C ARG A 199 30.71 11.79 6.66
N GLY A 200 31.12 10.85 5.79
CA GLY A 200 31.93 9.69 6.24
C GLY A 200 31.18 8.63 7.06
N VAL A 201 29.87 8.73 7.21
CA VAL A 201 29.04 7.69 7.79
C VAL A 201 28.20 7.07 6.67
N THR A 202 28.54 5.84 6.32
CA THR A 202 27.73 5.02 5.42
C THR A 202 26.61 4.43 6.26
N VAL A 203 25.39 4.95 6.13
CA VAL A 203 24.21 4.33 6.73
C VAL A 203 23.70 3.33 5.71
N ASP A 204 23.88 2.06 6.00
CA ASP A 204 23.33 0.98 5.20
C ASP A 204 21.83 0.92 5.49
N VAL A 205 21.01 1.40 4.54
CA VAL A 205 19.54 1.45 4.64
C VAL A 205 18.95 0.03 4.78
N PHE A 206 19.74 -1.00 4.50
CA PHE A 206 19.35 -2.41 4.63
C PHE A 206 19.38 -2.97 6.06
N ASP A 207 20.15 -2.38 6.97
CA ASP A 207 20.37 -2.95 8.32
C ASP A 207 19.14 -2.82 9.26
N ILE A 208 18.27 -1.84 8.99
CA ILE A 208 16.99 -1.69 9.72
C ILE A 208 15.97 -2.76 9.30
N SER A 209 16.10 -3.32 8.08
CA SER A 209 15.18 -4.32 7.57
C SER A 209 15.37 -5.72 8.17
N GLU A 210 16.61 -6.08 8.53
CA GLU A 210 16.92 -7.44 9.04
C GLU A 210 16.34 -7.72 10.42
N SER A 211 16.34 -6.73 11.32
CA SER A 211 15.77 -6.90 12.66
C SER A 211 14.23 -6.96 12.62
N ILE A 212 13.60 -6.21 11.70
CA ILE A 212 12.14 -6.26 11.47
C ILE A 212 11.78 -7.57 10.77
N GLN A 213 12.56 -8.03 9.77
CA GLN A 213 12.35 -9.31 9.12
C GLN A 213 12.49 -10.50 10.07
N LYS A 214 13.51 -10.54 10.93
CA LYS A 214 13.71 -11.63 11.92
C LYS A 214 12.53 -11.73 12.89
N ASN A 215 11.96 -10.62 13.32
CA ASN A 215 10.77 -10.63 14.19
C ASN A 215 9.48 -11.00 13.44
N PHE A 216 9.38 -10.64 12.16
CA PHE A 216 8.26 -10.96 11.30
C PHE A 216 8.18 -12.46 10.98
N PHE A 217 9.29 -13.08 10.53
CA PHE A 217 9.33 -14.52 10.23
C PHE A 217 9.14 -15.39 11.48
N ARG A 218 9.61 -14.95 12.64
CA ARG A 218 9.46 -15.68 13.90
C ARG A 218 8.00 -15.79 14.37
N ARG A 219 7.13 -14.83 14.02
CA ARG A 219 5.70 -14.86 14.35
C ARG A 219 4.83 -15.44 13.25
N ALA A 220 5.18 -15.28 11.97
CA ALA A 220 4.44 -15.89 10.88
C ALA A 220 4.48 -17.43 10.92
N SER A 221 5.61 -18.02 11.32
CA SER A 221 5.74 -19.47 11.48
C SER A 221 4.93 -20.05 12.65
N SER A 222 4.60 -19.26 13.67
CA SER A 222 3.77 -19.71 14.79
C SER A 222 2.26 -19.76 14.50
N PHE A 223 1.82 -19.19 13.35
CA PHE A 223 0.42 -19.22 12.94
C PHE A 223 0.07 -20.34 11.94
N ILE A 224 1.08 -21.07 11.43
CA ILE A 224 0.87 -22.16 10.44
C ILE A 224 0.68 -23.53 11.11
N ASP A 225 0.99 -23.66 12.40
CA ASP A 225 0.95 -24.94 13.13
C ASP A 225 -0.29 -25.15 14.02
N VAL A 226 -1.44 -24.58 13.66
CA VAL A 226 -2.73 -24.91 14.31
C VAL A 226 -3.73 -25.32 13.24
N GLN A 227 -3.72 -26.59 12.90
CA GLN A 227 -4.89 -27.38 12.50
C GLN A 227 -5.14 -28.43 13.53
#